data_86d8e833c78bbc5f1c51120eb09b7fb2
#
_entry.id   86d8e833c78bbc5f1c51120eb09b7fb2
#
_cell.length_a   1.000
_cell.length_b   1.000
_cell.length_c   1.000
_cell.angle_alpha   90.00
_cell.angle_beta   90.00
_cell.angle_gamma   90.00
#
_symmetry.space_group_name_H-M   'P 1'
#
loop_
_entity.id
_entity.type
_entity.pdbx_description
1 polymer ?
#
loop_
_entity_poly.entity_id
_entity_poly.type
_entity_poly.pdbx_seq_one_letter_code
_entity_poly.pdbx_strand_id
1 'polypeptide(L)'
;MSRNTKVQNQLRDQFIDFTQTTSNIATQFLRASNWDLELAINDFLSHSSGYGRNNSESSSLVSIFDKYKEDTNRIGIDGTLQYIEDLGYDPEHKATLALAYFLESPTLGVFERKTFLRKWHSVQVHDLKGMKAYMKSIDAQLNGNLDYLKDVYRFAFTFLLEEGQRALPLETAAEYWRLLLSDIYGDKIETWISFYEKQSKATVSKDVWNMFFVFLQDWDKDSKLENYDEAAAWPSLIDEFVEDFRESINH
;
A
#
# COMPACT_ATOMS: atom_id res chain seq x y z
N MET A 1 -15.40 8.69 -46.38
CA MET A 1 -16.03 8.50 -45.07
C MET A 1 -17.12 9.53 -44.88
N SER A 2 -18.35 9.11 -44.60
CA SER A 2 -19.54 9.97 -44.58
C SER A 2 -19.42 11.04 -43.48
N ARG A 3 -19.91 12.27 -43.74
CA ARG A 3 -19.99 13.41 -42.81
C ARG A 3 -20.64 13.01 -41.48
N ASN A 4 -21.57 12.07 -41.52
CA ASN A 4 -22.27 11.51 -40.36
C ASN A 4 -21.35 10.74 -39.38
N THR A 5 -20.39 9.98 -39.88
CA THR A 5 -19.49 9.17 -39.04
C THR A 5 -18.52 10.05 -38.23
N LYS A 6 -18.14 11.21 -38.79
CA LYS A 6 -17.25 12.17 -38.10
C LYS A 6 -17.96 12.84 -36.92
N VAL A 7 -19.22 13.22 -37.10
CA VAL A 7 -20.05 13.81 -36.04
C VAL A 7 -20.34 12.78 -34.95
N GLN A 8 -20.64 11.53 -35.31
CA GLN A 8 -20.89 10.46 -34.35
C GLN A 8 -19.66 10.13 -33.48
N ASN A 9 -18.47 10.15 -34.07
CA ASN A 9 -17.23 9.95 -33.31
C ASN A 9 -16.99 11.10 -32.34
N GLN A 10 -17.21 12.35 -32.76
CA GLN A 10 -17.06 13.51 -31.89
C GLN A 10 -18.05 13.50 -30.71
N LEU A 11 -19.31 13.15 -30.94
CA LEU A 11 -20.32 13.02 -29.89
C LEU A 11 -19.98 11.90 -28.92
N ARG A 12 -19.43 10.78 -29.41
CA ARG A 12 -18.98 9.68 -28.57
C ARG A 12 -17.80 10.08 -27.69
N ASP A 13 -16.82 10.79 -28.22
CA ASP A 13 -15.66 11.25 -27.49
C ASP A 13 -16.09 12.25 -26.37
N GLN A 14 -16.99 13.19 -26.70
CA GLN A 14 -17.58 14.11 -25.70
C GLN A 14 -18.38 13.38 -24.61
N PHE A 15 -19.14 12.35 -24.98
CA PHE A 15 -19.86 11.53 -24.01
C PHE A 15 -18.89 10.80 -23.06
N ILE A 16 -17.79 10.21 -23.60
CA ILE A 16 -16.77 9.53 -22.81
C ILE A 16 -16.06 10.51 -21.89
N ASP A 17 -15.68 11.68 -22.36
CA ASP A 17 -15.02 12.72 -21.56
C ASP A 17 -15.88 13.16 -20.37
N PHE A 18 -17.21 13.27 -20.59
CA PHE A 18 -18.13 13.68 -19.53
C PHE A 18 -18.47 12.56 -18.53
N THR A 19 -18.67 11.33 -19.03
CA THR A 19 -19.17 10.21 -18.22
C THR A 19 -18.10 9.24 -17.73
N GLN A 20 -16.85 9.37 -18.23
CA GLN A 20 -15.71 8.49 -17.97
C GLN A 20 -16.01 6.99 -18.26
N THR A 21 -16.91 6.73 -19.20
CA THR A 21 -17.33 5.38 -19.58
C THR A 21 -16.57 4.84 -20.79
N THR A 22 -16.84 3.59 -21.19
CA THR A 22 -16.22 2.97 -22.36
C THR A 22 -16.90 3.36 -23.66
N SER A 23 -16.16 3.29 -24.79
CA SER A 23 -16.67 3.60 -26.14
C SER A 23 -17.90 2.77 -26.55
N ASN A 24 -18.00 1.52 -26.06
CA ASN A 24 -19.15 0.66 -26.33
C ASN A 24 -20.41 1.16 -25.62
N ILE A 25 -20.30 1.51 -24.35
CA ILE A 25 -21.42 2.05 -23.54
C ILE A 25 -21.83 3.41 -24.10
N ALA A 26 -20.88 4.31 -24.38
CA ALA A 26 -21.15 5.60 -25.01
C ALA A 26 -21.94 5.45 -26.32
N THR A 27 -21.53 4.51 -27.17
CA THR A 27 -22.22 4.25 -28.45
C THR A 27 -23.65 3.71 -28.24
N GLN A 28 -23.87 2.88 -27.21
CA GLN A 28 -25.18 2.33 -26.89
C GLN A 28 -26.16 3.42 -26.46
N PHE A 29 -25.77 4.28 -25.54
CA PHE A 29 -26.62 5.38 -25.04
C PHE A 29 -26.87 6.45 -26.11
N LEU A 30 -25.85 6.82 -26.89
CA LEU A 30 -26.00 7.76 -28.00
C LEU A 30 -26.93 7.22 -29.10
N ARG A 31 -26.88 5.93 -29.39
CA ARG A 31 -27.85 5.31 -30.35
C ARG A 31 -29.26 5.30 -29.81
N ALA A 32 -29.46 4.97 -28.54
CA ALA A 32 -30.77 4.97 -27.91
C ALA A 32 -31.41 6.37 -27.87
N SER A 33 -30.58 7.42 -27.77
CA SER A 33 -31.01 8.82 -27.76
C SER A 33 -30.91 9.51 -29.13
N ASN A 34 -30.90 8.75 -30.22
CA ASN A 34 -30.77 9.26 -31.60
C ASN A 34 -29.58 10.22 -31.81
N TRP A 35 -28.47 9.99 -31.12
CA TRP A 35 -27.26 10.80 -31.13
C TRP A 35 -27.45 12.21 -30.52
N ASP A 36 -28.45 12.41 -29.68
CA ASP A 36 -28.60 13.58 -28.82
C ASP A 36 -27.71 13.40 -27.61
N LEU A 37 -26.64 14.22 -27.52
CA LEU A 37 -25.64 14.08 -26.46
C LEU A 37 -26.20 14.37 -25.05
N GLU A 38 -27.04 15.40 -24.93
CA GLU A 38 -27.58 15.84 -23.67
C GLU A 38 -28.59 14.83 -23.12
N LEU A 39 -29.44 14.32 -24.00
CA LEU A 39 -30.41 13.27 -23.67
C LEU A 39 -29.68 11.96 -23.32
N ALA A 40 -28.65 11.60 -24.07
CA ALA A 40 -27.84 10.41 -23.79
C ALA A 40 -27.11 10.49 -22.47
N ILE A 41 -26.53 11.64 -22.11
CA ILE A 41 -25.87 11.86 -20.80
C ILE A 41 -26.90 11.80 -19.67
N ASN A 42 -28.05 12.48 -19.80
CA ASN A 42 -29.11 12.43 -18.79
C ASN A 42 -29.66 11.00 -18.62
N ASP A 43 -29.84 10.27 -19.71
CA ASP A 43 -30.28 8.88 -19.69
C ASP A 43 -29.21 7.98 -19.05
N PHE A 44 -27.94 8.18 -19.39
CA PHE A 44 -26.81 7.50 -18.72
C PHE A 44 -26.76 7.81 -17.23
N LEU A 45 -26.89 9.07 -16.81
CA LEU A 45 -26.85 9.47 -15.40
C LEU A 45 -28.08 8.99 -14.63
N SER A 46 -29.25 8.96 -15.23
CA SER A 46 -30.48 8.42 -14.61
C SER A 46 -30.49 6.90 -14.59
N HIS A 47 -29.91 6.24 -15.59
CA HIS A 47 -29.67 4.80 -15.60
C HIS A 47 -28.34 4.42 -14.92
N SER A 48 -27.36 5.31 -14.76
CA SER A 48 -26.16 5.09 -13.97
C SER A 48 -26.45 5.05 -12.48
N SER A 49 -27.62 5.50 -12.02
CA SER A 49 -28.25 4.95 -10.81
C SER A 49 -28.52 3.43 -10.93
N GLY A 50 -28.57 2.86 -12.13
CA GLY A 50 -28.76 1.43 -12.44
C GLY A 50 -27.57 0.75 -13.15
N TYR A 51 -26.76 1.47 -13.96
CA TYR A 51 -25.59 0.96 -14.72
C TYR A 51 -24.24 1.37 -14.13
N GLY A 52 -24.20 2.39 -13.27
CA GLY A 52 -23.11 2.63 -12.33
C GLY A 52 -23.02 1.54 -11.22
N ARG A 53 -23.93 0.56 -11.27
CA ARG A 53 -23.95 -0.66 -10.45
C ARG A 53 -23.26 -1.86 -11.11
N ASN A 54 -22.31 -1.67 -12.01
CA ASN A 54 -21.22 -2.61 -12.19
C ASN A 54 -20.01 -2.31 -11.25
N ASN A 55 -20.12 -1.29 -10.39
CA ASN A 55 -19.70 -1.30 -8.99
C ASN A 55 -20.91 -1.66 -8.10
N SER A 56 -21.67 -2.70 -8.39
CA SER A 56 -22.41 -3.35 -7.32
C SER A 56 -21.33 -3.84 -6.35
N GLU A 57 -21.14 -3.10 -5.26
CA GLU A 57 -20.38 -3.57 -4.12
C GLU A 57 -20.78 -5.03 -3.96
N SER A 58 -19.89 -5.97 -4.19
CA SER A 58 -20.23 -7.38 -4.11
C SER A 58 -20.96 -7.58 -2.79
N SER A 59 -22.20 -8.07 -2.82
CA SER A 59 -23.02 -8.21 -1.62
C SER A 59 -22.29 -9.03 -0.55
N SER A 60 -21.42 -9.95 -0.98
CA SER A 60 -20.55 -10.73 -0.10
C SER A 60 -19.45 -9.87 0.53
N LEU A 61 -18.77 -8.98 -0.22
CA LEU A 61 -17.77 -8.07 0.33
C LEU A 61 -18.40 -7.08 1.32
N VAL A 62 -19.58 -6.56 1.01
CA VAL A 62 -20.35 -5.70 1.92
C VAL A 62 -20.66 -6.44 3.22
N SER A 63 -21.12 -7.68 3.13
CA SER A 63 -21.43 -8.50 4.31
C SER A 63 -20.18 -8.79 5.16
N ILE A 64 -19.02 -9.00 4.52
CA ILE A 64 -17.74 -9.19 5.23
C ILE A 64 -17.36 -7.89 5.94
N PHE A 65 -17.38 -6.75 5.23
CA PHE A 65 -17.09 -5.45 5.86
C PHE A 65 -18.00 -5.18 7.04
N ASP A 66 -19.30 -5.40 6.86
CA ASP A 66 -20.34 -5.13 7.87
C ASP A 66 -20.21 -6.03 9.11
N LYS A 67 -19.55 -7.19 9.00
CA LYS A 67 -19.23 -8.06 10.13
C LYS A 67 -18.23 -7.43 11.10
N TYR A 68 -17.26 -6.66 10.59
CA TYR A 68 -16.17 -6.10 11.39
C TYR A 68 -16.26 -4.59 11.58
N LYS A 69 -17.24 -3.92 10.95
CA LYS A 69 -17.33 -2.46 11.00
C LYS A 69 -17.57 -1.92 12.40
N GLU A 70 -16.96 -0.81 12.71
CA GLU A 70 -17.27 0.02 13.88
C GLU A 70 -18.43 0.97 13.57
N ASP A 71 -18.40 1.57 12.37
CA ASP A 71 -19.44 2.42 11.84
C ASP A 71 -19.73 2.12 10.34
N THR A 72 -20.57 2.93 9.71
CA THR A 72 -20.98 2.71 8.31
C THR A 72 -19.80 2.75 7.34
N ASN A 73 -18.73 3.49 7.66
CA ASN A 73 -17.65 3.83 6.72
C ASN A 73 -16.30 3.21 7.08
N ARG A 74 -16.14 2.65 8.27
CA ARG A 74 -14.85 2.11 8.71
C ARG A 74 -14.97 0.86 9.56
N ILE A 75 -13.94 0.04 9.49
CA ILE A 75 -13.57 -0.96 10.47
C ILE A 75 -12.58 -0.25 11.41
N GLY A 76 -12.83 -0.27 12.72
CA GLY A 76 -11.95 0.27 13.74
C GLY A 76 -11.01 -0.81 14.32
N ILE A 77 -10.32 -0.47 15.40
CA ILE A 77 -9.26 -1.32 15.98
C ILE A 77 -9.79 -2.72 16.32
N ASP A 78 -10.88 -2.85 17.07
CA ASP A 78 -11.42 -4.15 17.49
C ASP A 78 -11.84 -5.00 16.30
N GLY A 79 -12.52 -4.40 15.32
CA GLY A 79 -12.92 -5.09 14.08
C GLY A 79 -11.73 -5.49 13.22
N THR A 80 -10.68 -4.68 13.20
CA THR A 80 -9.43 -4.99 12.47
C THR A 80 -8.72 -6.18 13.11
N LEU A 81 -8.59 -6.23 14.43
CA LEU A 81 -8.00 -7.37 15.15
C LEU A 81 -8.78 -8.65 14.85
N GLN A 82 -10.10 -8.62 15.01
CA GLN A 82 -10.96 -9.78 14.71
C GLN A 82 -10.86 -10.21 13.24
N TYR A 83 -10.76 -9.25 12.30
CA TYR A 83 -10.61 -9.55 10.89
C TYR A 83 -9.27 -10.24 10.58
N ILE A 84 -8.17 -9.76 11.18
CA ILE A 84 -6.84 -10.36 11.03
C ILE A 84 -6.82 -11.79 11.59
N GLU A 85 -7.38 -12.00 12.79
CA GLU A 85 -7.53 -13.33 13.39
C GLU A 85 -8.35 -14.28 12.50
N ASP A 86 -9.48 -13.79 11.98
CA ASP A 86 -10.32 -14.55 11.07
C ASP A 86 -9.62 -14.85 9.73
N LEU A 87 -8.65 -14.05 9.30
CA LEU A 87 -7.76 -14.35 8.19
C LEU A 87 -6.72 -15.42 8.54
N GLY A 88 -6.52 -15.73 9.82
CA GLY A 88 -5.61 -16.75 10.32
C GLY A 88 -4.20 -16.23 10.57
N TYR A 89 -4.05 -14.94 10.86
CA TYR A 89 -2.79 -14.30 11.19
C TYR A 89 -2.82 -13.71 12.59
N ASP A 90 -1.65 -13.65 13.21
CA ASP A 90 -1.42 -12.86 14.41
C ASP A 90 -1.38 -11.38 14.02
N PRO A 91 -2.00 -10.46 14.79
CA PRO A 91 -1.93 -9.03 14.52
C PRO A 91 -0.50 -8.46 14.44
N GLU A 92 0.46 -9.07 15.14
CA GLU A 92 1.87 -8.68 15.13
C GLU A 92 2.67 -9.27 13.96
N HIS A 93 2.07 -10.13 13.14
CA HIS A 93 2.74 -10.74 12.00
C HIS A 93 2.99 -9.71 10.88
N LYS A 94 4.19 -9.72 10.27
CA LYS A 94 4.57 -8.76 9.20
C LYS A 94 3.60 -8.68 8.01
N ALA A 95 2.89 -9.77 7.70
CA ALA A 95 1.88 -9.79 6.65
C ALA A 95 0.68 -8.87 6.94
N THR A 96 0.41 -8.53 8.19
CA THR A 96 -0.66 -7.60 8.57
C THR A 96 -0.35 -6.18 8.16
N LEU A 97 0.92 -5.78 8.24
CA LEU A 97 1.39 -4.49 7.71
C LEU A 97 1.26 -4.44 6.17
N ALA A 98 1.57 -5.54 5.49
CA ALA A 98 1.38 -5.63 4.04
C ALA A 98 -0.11 -5.65 3.64
N LEU A 99 -0.99 -6.19 4.49
CA LEU A 99 -2.44 -6.04 4.32
C LEU A 99 -2.88 -4.58 4.46
N ALA A 100 -2.35 -3.87 5.45
CA ALA A 100 -2.63 -2.44 5.63
C ALA A 100 -2.14 -1.63 4.40
N TYR A 101 -0.96 -1.96 3.87
CA TYR A 101 -0.46 -1.39 2.61
C TYR A 101 -1.39 -1.70 1.43
N PHE A 102 -1.78 -2.97 1.25
CA PHE A 102 -2.71 -3.37 0.19
C PHE A 102 -4.05 -2.65 0.28
N LEU A 103 -4.63 -2.56 1.48
CA LEU A 103 -5.92 -1.89 1.72
C LEU A 103 -5.80 -0.36 1.83
N GLU A 104 -4.61 0.22 1.63
CA GLU A 104 -4.38 1.66 1.76
C GLU A 104 -4.91 2.21 3.09
N SER A 105 -4.63 1.48 4.18
CA SER A 105 -5.07 1.84 5.51
C SER A 105 -4.56 3.24 5.90
N PRO A 106 -5.42 4.16 6.34
CA PRO A 106 -5.01 5.53 6.65
C PRO A 106 -4.21 5.64 7.94
N THR A 107 -4.43 4.73 8.87
CA THR A 107 -3.76 4.67 10.18
C THR A 107 -3.91 3.27 10.77
N LEU A 108 -3.13 3.01 11.81
CA LEU A 108 -3.09 1.71 12.48
C LEU A 108 -4.50 1.28 12.97
N GLY A 109 -4.88 0.06 12.63
CA GLY A 109 -6.13 -0.55 13.07
C GLY A 109 -7.40 -0.01 12.40
N VAL A 110 -7.29 0.69 11.25
CA VAL A 110 -8.45 1.26 10.56
C VAL A 110 -8.48 0.86 9.09
N PHE A 111 -9.60 0.34 8.62
CA PHE A 111 -9.88 0.14 7.19
C PHE A 111 -11.12 0.92 6.77
N GLU A 112 -10.98 1.73 5.72
CA GLU A 112 -12.09 2.48 5.16
C GLU A 112 -12.92 1.62 4.20
N ARG A 113 -14.26 1.70 4.29
CA ARG A 113 -15.22 0.93 3.49
C ARG A 113 -14.93 1.01 1.99
N LYS A 114 -14.81 2.23 1.47
CA LYS A 114 -14.61 2.46 0.04
C LYS A 114 -13.34 1.77 -0.47
N THR A 115 -12.25 1.89 0.26
CA THR A 115 -10.96 1.32 -0.13
C THR A 115 -10.98 -0.20 0.04
N PHE A 116 -11.51 -0.71 1.14
CA PHE A 116 -11.65 -2.14 1.40
C PHE A 116 -12.42 -2.84 0.25
N LEU A 117 -13.60 -2.36 -0.08
CA LEU A 117 -14.43 -2.97 -1.13
C LEU A 117 -13.75 -2.88 -2.51
N ARG A 118 -13.19 -1.71 -2.84
CA ARG A 118 -12.47 -1.49 -4.11
C ARG A 118 -11.26 -2.40 -4.26
N LYS A 119 -10.44 -2.53 -3.21
CA LYS A 119 -9.20 -3.31 -3.25
C LYS A 119 -9.49 -4.80 -3.38
N TRP A 120 -10.38 -5.35 -2.59
CA TRP A 120 -10.76 -6.76 -2.71
C TRP A 120 -11.43 -7.06 -4.05
N HIS A 121 -12.26 -6.17 -4.54
CA HIS A 121 -12.84 -6.31 -5.87
C HIS A 121 -11.78 -6.28 -6.99
N SER A 122 -10.76 -5.42 -6.88
CA SER A 122 -9.71 -5.30 -7.89
C SER A 122 -8.89 -6.56 -8.10
N VAL A 123 -8.75 -7.38 -7.06
CA VAL A 123 -8.07 -8.68 -7.11
C VAL A 123 -9.03 -9.86 -7.27
N GLN A 124 -10.31 -9.59 -7.57
CA GLN A 124 -11.37 -10.58 -7.79
C GLN A 124 -11.58 -11.53 -6.58
N VAL A 125 -11.35 -11.05 -5.37
CA VAL A 125 -11.56 -11.78 -4.12
C VAL A 125 -12.83 -11.25 -3.45
N HIS A 126 -13.81 -12.14 -3.24
CA HIS A 126 -15.14 -11.73 -2.78
C HIS A 126 -15.63 -12.49 -1.54
N ASP A 127 -14.79 -13.37 -0.98
CA ASP A 127 -15.10 -14.14 0.22
C ASP A 127 -13.90 -14.27 1.16
N LEU A 128 -14.15 -14.63 2.41
CA LEU A 128 -13.11 -14.75 3.43
C LEU A 128 -12.07 -15.85 3.10
N LYS A 129 -12.48 -16.91 2.42
CA LYS A 129 -11.58 -17.99 1.99
C LYS A 129 -10.57 -17.48 0.96
N GLY A 130 -11.03 -16.72 -0.01
CA GLY A 130 -10.17 -16.05 -0.99
C GLY A 130 -9.24 -15.02 -0.34
N MET A 131 -9.73 -14.24 0.65
CA MET A 131 -8.90 -13.31 1.41
C MET A 131 -7.80 -14.02 2.18
N LYS A 132 -8.07 -15.16 2.80
CA LYS A 132 -7.04 -16.02 3.43
C LYS A 132 -5.99 -16.51 2.43
N ALA A 133 -6.41 -16.93 1.24
CA ALA A 133 -5.49 -17.36 0.19
C ALA A 133 -4.63 -16.19 -0.31
N TYR A 134 -5.22 -15.02 -0.47
CA TYR A 134 -4.52 -13.80 -0.86
C TYR A 134 -3.50 -13.35 0.19
N MET A 135 -3.84 -13.43 1.48
CA MET A 135 -2.89 -13.17 2.57
C MET A 135 -1.65 -14.06 2.51
N LYS A 136 -1.81 -15.35 2.18
CA LYS A 136 -0.64 -16.25 1.97
C LYS A 136 0.23 -15.78 0.80
N SER A 137 -0.38 -15.22 -0.25
CA SER A 137 0.39 -14.67 -1.37
C SER A 137 1.13 -13.38 -0.99
N ILE A 138 0.52 -12.51 -0.18
CA ILE A 138 1.16 -11.33 0.40
C ILE A 138 2.37 -11.73 1.24
N ASP A 139 2.21 -12.70 2.12
CA ASP A 139 3.28 -13.21 2.97
C ASP A 139 4.43 -13.81 2.16
N ALA A 140 4.11 -14.61 1.12
CA ALA A 140 5.11 -15.11 0.20
C ALA A 140 5.84 -14.01 -0.57
N GLN A 141 5.17 -12.94 -0.96
CA GLN A 141 5.79 -11.78 -1.61
C GLN A 141 6.73 -11.03 -0.67
N LEU A 142 6.38 -10.83 0.61
CA LEU A 142 7.26 -10.22 1.60
C LEU A 142 8.58 -10.98 1.77
N ASN A 143 8.53 -12.31 1.65
CA ASN A 143 9.69 -13.17 1.84
C ASN A 143 10.50 -13.40 0.55
N GLY A 144 9.91 -13.20 -0.63
CA GLY A 144 10.51 -13.56 -1.92
C GLY A 144 10.68 -12.42 -2.91
N ASN A 145 10.18 -11.21 -2.62
CA ASN A 145 10.23 -10.06 -3.53
C ASN A 145 10.71 -8.81 -2.79
N LEU A 146 11.99 -8.47 -2.96
CA LEU A 146 12.60 -7.30 -2.31
C LEU A 146 11.96 -5.97 -2.71
N ASP A 147 11.47 -5.82 -3.93
CA ASP A 147 10.80 -4.58 -4.35
C ASP A 147 9.46 -4.42 -3.62
N TYR A 148 8.69 -5.52 -3.49
CA TYR A 148 7.46 -5.51 -2.71
C TYR A 148 7.72 -5.21 -1.22
N LEU A 149 8.71 -5.86 -0.63
CA LEU A 149 9.12 -5.58 0.75
C LEU A 149 9.54 -4.12 0.92
N LYS A 150 10.28 -3.56 -0.04
CA LYS A 150 10.70 -2.15 -0.02
C LYS A 150 9.52 -1.20 -0.04
N ASP A 151 8.48 -1.50 -0.82
CA ASP A 151 7.26 -0.68 -0.88
C ASP A 151 6.49 -0.74 0.45
N VAL A 152 6.31 -1.92 1.03
CA VAL A 152 5.70 -2.10 2.36
C VAL A 152 6.53 -1.41 3.45
N TYR A 153 7.85 -1.54 3.41
CA TYR A 153 8.78 -0.89 4.33
C TYR A 153 8.67 0.64 4.27
N ARG A 154 8.63 1.21 3.08
CA ARG A 154 8.45 2.67 2.89
C ARG A 154 7.08 3.16 3.37
N PHE A 155 6.03 2.39 3.11
CA PHE A 155 4.70 2.65 3.60
C PHE A 155 4.67 2.67 5.13
N ALA A 156 5.34 1.72 5.79
CA ALA A 156 5.39 1.59 7.24
C ALA A 156 5.79 2.88 7.94
N PHE A 157 6.77 3.63 7.41
CA PHE A 157 7.20 4.88 8.03
C PHE A 157 6.05 5.86 8.27
N THR A 158 5.27 6.12 7.21
CA THR A 158 4.17 7.10 7.29
C THR A 158 2.97 6.55 8.06
N PHE A 159 2.74 5.25 7.95
CA PHE A 159 1.65 4.53 8.59
C PHE A 159 1.80 4.46 10.12
N LEU A 160 3.03 4.41 10.61
CA LEU A 160 3.36 4.33 12.04
C LEU A 160 3.49 5.69 12.74
N LEU A 161 3.52 6.79 11.97
CA LEU A 161 3.57 8.13 12.55
C LEU A 161 2.25 8.47 13.25
N GLU A 162 2.36 8.96 14.47
CA GLU A 162 1.23 9.58 15.15
C GLU A 162 0.95 10.98 14.59
N GLU A 163 -0.24 11.49 14.84
CA GLU A 163 -0.64 12.82 14.38
C GLU A 163 0.35 13.89 14.87
N GLY A 164 0.86 14.69 13.94
CA GLY A 164 1.83 15.75 14.21
C GLY A 164 3.29 15.32 14.28
N GLN A 165 3.59 14.02 14.27
CA GLN A 165 4.97 13.51 14.21
C GLN A 165 5.55 13.62 12.80
N ARG A 166 6.89 13.84 12.73
CA ARG A 166 7.66 13.87 11.47
C ARG A 166 8.78 12.83 11.44
N ALA A 167 9.03 12.18 12.56
CA ALA A 167 10.04 11.15 12.73
C ALA A 167 9.50 10.06 13.65
N LEU A 168 9.91 8.81 13.44
CA LEU A 168 9.53 7.69 14.29
C LEU A 168 10.38 7.68 15.57
N PRO A 169 9.80 7.35 16.73
CA PRO A 169 10.58 6.98 17.90
C PRO A 169 11.55 5.85 17.55
N LEU A 170 12.77 5.88 18.08
CA LEU A 170 13.78 4.83 17.79
C LEU A 170 13.28 3.44 18.19
N GLU A 171 12.59 3.33 19.32
CA GLU A 171 12.00 2.07 19.78
C GLU A 171 11.05 1.48 18.74
N THR A 172 10.09 2.26 18.24
CA THR A 172 9.18 1.85 17.17
C THR A 172 9.94 1.49 15.89
N ALA A 173 10.91 2.30 15.49
CA ALA A 173 11.70 2.02 14.29
C ALA A 173 12.48 0.70 14.41
N ALA A 174 13.07 0.43 15.58
CA ALA A 174 13.81 -0.79 15.85
C ALA A 174 12.91 -2.04 15.79
N GLU A 175 11.70 -1.98 16.38
CA GLU A 175 10.71 -3.06 16.30
C GLU A 175 10.37 -3.41 14.86
N TYR A 176 10.09 -2.41 14.00
CA TYR A 176 9.73 -2.66 12.61
C TYR A 176 10.94 -3.00 11.71
N TRP A 177 12.14 -2.56 12.02
CA TRP A 177 13.35 -3.07 11.38
C TRP A 177 13.53 -4.56 11.67
N ARG A 178 13.36 -4.99 12.93
CA ARG A 178 13.41 -6.42 13.31
C ARG A 178 12.31 -7.21 12.58
N LEU A 179 11.07 -6.73 12.65
CA LEU A 179 9.92 -7.40 12.06
C LEU A 179 10.04 -7.63 10.54
N LEU A 180 10.51 -6.62 9.82
CA LEU A 180 10.51 -6.65 8.36
C LEU A 180 11.82 -7.18 7.76
N LEU A 181 12.96 -6.99 8.43
CA LEU A 181 14.27 -7.11 7.82
C LEU A 181 15.16 -8.20 8.42
N SER A 182 14.92 -8.65 9.67
CA SER A 182 15.81 -9.61 10.33
C SER A 182 15.88 -10.96 9.64
N ASP A 183 14.78 -11.43 9.02
CA ASP A 183 14.78 -12.69 8.27
C ASP A 183 15.72 -12.67 7.06
N ILE A 184 16.01 -11.49 6.52
CA ILE A 184 16.83 -11.32 5.31
C ILE A 184 18.25 -10.89 5.66
N TYR A 185 18.41 -9.95 6.60
CA TYR A 185 19.69 -9.31 6.89
C TYR A 185 20.33 -9.74 8.21
N GLY A 186 19.61 -10.55 9.01
CA GLY A 186 20.16 -11.16 10.22
C GLY A 186 20.72 -10.15 11.22
N ASP A 187 21.94 -10.44 11.71
CA ASP A 187 22.61 -9.66 12.76
C ASP A 187 22.93 -8.21 12.37
N LYS A 188 22.91 -7.88 11.05
CA LYS A 188 23.14 -6.51 10.57
C LYS A 188 22.09 -5.54 11.16
N ILE A 189 20.88 -6.01 11.39
CA ILE A 189 19.81 -5.19 11.97
C ILE A 189 20.14 -4.83 13.42
N GLU A 190 20.56 -5.79 14.24
CA GLU A 190 20.93 -5.53 15.63
C GLU A 190 22.22 -4.68 15.73
N THR A 191 23.18 -4.88 14.82
CA THR A 191 24.38 -4.06 14.74
C THR A 191 24.04 -2.59 14.48
N TRP A 192 23.13 -2.33 13.52
CA TRP A 192 22.64 -0.99 13.23
C TRP A 192 21.89 -0.37 14.41
N ILE A 193 20.95 -1.11 15.02
CA ILE A 193 20.17 -0.62 16.16
C ILE A 193 21.11 -0.28 17.32
N SER A 194 22.05 -1.16 17.65
CA SER A 194 23.03 -0.93 18.73
C SER A 194 23.90 0.31 18.49
N PHE A 195 24.28 0.56 17.24
CA PHE A 195 24.98 1.79 16.87
C PHE A 195 24.06 3.01 17.06
N TYR A 196 22.82 2.95 16.57
CA TYR A 196 21.89 4.06 16.66
C TYR A 196 21.59 4.47 18.11
N GLU A 197 21.42 3.50 19.01
CA GLU A 197 21.20 3.73 20.44
C GLU A 197 22.36 4.50 21.10
N LYS A 198 23.60 4.26 20.67
CA LYS A 198 24.80 4.97 21.18
C LYS A 198 24.83 6.45 20.75
N GLN A 199 24.15 6.80 19.65
CA GLN A 199 24.16 8.17 19.11
C GLN A 199 23.30 9.16 19.91
N SER A 200 22.62 8.73 20.98
CA SER A 200 21.70 9.57 21.76
C SER A 200 20.59 10.25 20.94
N LYS A 201 20.28 9.69 19.76
CA LYS A 201 19.19 10.14 18.88
C LYS A 201 17.94 9.33 19.21
N ALA A 202 16.92 10.00 19.71
CA ALA A 202 15.67 9.36 20.13
C ALA A 202 14.69 9.06 18.99
N THR A 203 14.96 9.57 17.78
CA THR A 203 14.03 9.47 16.64
C THR A 203 14.73 9.18 15.33
N VAL A 204 14.02 8.54 14.41
CA VAL A 204 14.47 8.18 13.07
C VAL A 204 13.73 9.04 12.04
N SER A 205 14.47 9.77 11.21
CA SER A 205 13.90 10.57 10.13
C SER A 205 13.47 9.68 8.96
N LYS A 206 12.57 10.20 8.11
CA LYS A 206 12.13 9.50 6.89
C LYS A 206 13.31 9.21 5.94
N ASP A 207 14.27 10.11 5.88
CA ASP A 207 15.45 9.96 5.04
C ASP A 207 16.32 8.80 5.51
N VAL A 208 16.68 8.77 6.79
CA VAL A 208 17.43 7.65 7.39
C VAL A 208 16.66 6.33 7.23
N TRP A 209 15.35 6.31 7.50
CA TRP A 209 14.52 5.12 7.29
C TRP A 209 14.63 4.59 5.86
N ASN A 210 14.36 5.43 4.87
CA ASN A 210 14.35 5.01 3.47
C ASN A 210 15.73 4.60 2.96
N MET A 211 16.78 5.34 3.35
CA MET A 211 18.14 5.08 2.91
C MET A 211 18.76 3.87 3.59
N PHE A 212 18.36 3.56 4.82
CA PHE A 212 18.82 2.36 5.50
C PHE A 212 18.48 1.08 4.73
N PHE A 213 17.28 0.98 4.14
CA PHE A 213 16.95 -0.18 3.29
C PHE A 213 17.86 -0.31 2.06
N VAL A 214 18.23 0.81 1.46
CA VAL A 214 19.18 0.84 0.31
C VAL A 214 20.58 0.45 0.78
N PHE A 215 21.02 1.02 1.89
CA PHE A 215 22.32 0.72 2.50
C PHE A 215 22.47 -0.75 2.88
N LEU A 216 21.43 -1.39 3.42
CA LEU A 216 21.44 -2.82 3.74
C LEU A 216 21.71 -3.69 2.51
N GLN A 217 21.19 -3.32 1.33
CA GLN A 217 21.45 -4.04 0.09
C GLN A 217 22.94 -3.95 -0.35
N ASP A 218 23.59 -2.81 -0.09
CA ASP A 218 24.99 -2.63 -0.40
C ASP A 218 25.87 -3.30 0.66
N TRP A 219 25.52 -3.21 1.93
CA TRP A 219 26.20 -3.92 3.02
C TRP A 219 26.06 -5.45 2.89
N ASP A 220 24.99 -5.94 2.30
CA ASP A 220 24.82 -7.38 2.05
C ASP A 220 25.76 -7.91 0.97
N LYS A 221 26.06 -7.09 -0.04
CA LYS A 221 27.02 -7.41 -1.11
C LYS A 221 28.48 -7.28 -0.66
N ASP A 222 28.74 -6.34 0.25
CA ASP A 222 30.08 -6.04 0.78
C ASP A 222 30.05 -6.03 2.31
N SER A 223 30.25 -7.20 2.90
CA SER A 223 30.08 -7.41 4.34
C SER A 223 31.02 -6.58 5.21
N LYS A 224 32.14 -6.08 4.66
CA LYS A 224 33.10 -5.21 5.34
C LYS A 224 32.95 -3.74 4.98
N LEU A 225 32.06 -3.42 4.05
CA LEU A 225 31.86 -2.07 3.52
C LEU A 225 33.13 -1.44 2.92
N GLU A 226 34.02 -2.26 2.36
CA GLU A 226 35.32 -1.79 1.79
C GLU A 226 35.08 -0.85 0.60
N ASN A 227 34.02 -1.09 -0.19
CA ASN A 227 33.68 -0.33 -1.38
C ASN A 227 32.56 0.73 -1.13
N TYR A 228 32.31 1.09 0.12
CA TYR A 228 31.33 2.14 0.44
C TYR A 228 31.77 3.48 -0.15
N ASP A 229 30.87 4.12 -0.91
CA ASP A 229 31.10 5.41 -1.55
C ASP A 229 30.72 6.56 -0.61
N GLU A 230 31.72 7.14 0.05
CA GLU A 230 31.56 8.30 0.94
C GLU A 230 31.16 9.60 0.19
N ALA A 231 31.33 9.64 -1.13
CA ALA A 231 30.90 10.78 -1.95
C ALA A 231 29.43 10.69 -2.39
N ALA A 232 28.77 9.56 -2.16
CA ALA A 232 27.35 9.40 -2.43
C ALA A 232 26.51 10.23 -1.42
N ALA A 233 25.28 10.55 -1.79
CA ALA A 233 24.37 11.36 -0.97
C ALA A 233 23.70 10.53 0.14
N TRP A 234 24.49 9.97 1.05
CA TRP A 234 23.99 9.26 2.22
C TRP A 234 23.59 10.22 3.35
N PRO A 235 22.62 9.88 4.20
CA PRO A 235 22.44 10.54 5.49
C PRO A 235 23.73 10.43 6.33
N SER A 236 24.15 11.50 6.98
CA SER A 236 25.40 11.52 7.78
C SER A 236 25.48 10.40 8.84
N LEU A 237 24.34 9.95 9.33
CA LEU A 237 24.27 8.84 10.28
C LEU A 237 24.72 7.51 9.67
N ILE A 238 24.51 7.31 8.38
CA ILE A 238 25.01 6.11 7.68
C ILE A 238 26.54 6.21 7.49
N ASP A 239 27.06 7.38 7.17
CA ASP A 239 28.52 7.62 7.11
C ASP A 239 29.17 7.35 8.47
N GLU A 240 28.61 7.92 9.56
CA GLU A 240 29.05 7.70 10.94
C GLU A 240 29.02 6.19 11.33
N PHE A 241 28.00 5.48 10.89
CA PHE A 241 27.90 4.03 11.10
C PHE A 241 29.02 3.26 10.38
N VAL A 242 29.29 3.61 9.13
CA VAL A 242 30.33 2.91 8.34
C VAL A 242 31.71 3.12 8.95
N GLU A 243 32.00 4.32 9.46
CA GLU A 243 33.26 4.59 10.19
C GLU A 243 33.36 3.73 11.46
N ASP A 244 32.36 3.77 12.36
CA ASP A 244 32.32 2.97 13.61
C ASP A 244 32.41 1.47 13.34
N PHE A 245 31.69 0.98 12.31
CA PHE A 245 31.70 -0.43 11.94
C PHE A 245 33.08 -0.88 11.43
N ARG A 246 33.71 -0.11 10.53
CA ARG A 246 35.06 -0.42 10.02
C ARG A 246 36.12 -0.42 11.12
N GLU A 247 36.01 0.49 12.09
CA GLU A 247 36.89 0.50 13.27
C GLU A 247 36.70 -0.77 14.10
N SER A 248 35.45 -1.17 14.34
CA SER A 248 35.11 -2.32 15.18
C SER A 248 35.61 -3.67 14.63
N ILE A 249 35.68 -3.83 13.30
CA ILE A 249 36.12 -5.08 12.66
C ILE A 249 37.67 -5.15 12.46
N ASN A 250 38.37 -4.04 12.67
CA ASN A 250 39.86 -3.97 12.55
C ASN A 250 40.58 -4.11 13.91
N HIS A 251 39.82 -4.20 14.99
CA HIS A 251 40.29 -4.45 16.34
C HIS A 251 39.96 -5.85 16.81
#